data_b40312bbf23ed57babea2f60920fbcf2
#
_entry.id   b40312bbf23ed57babea2f60920fbcf2
#
_cell.length_a   1.000
_cell.length_b   1.000
_cell.length_c   1.000
_cell.angle_alpha   90.00
_cell.angle_beta   90.00
_cell.angle_gamma   90.00
#
_symmetry.space_group_name_H-M   'P 1'
#
loop_
_entity.id
_entity.type
_entity.pdbx_description
1 polymer ?
#
loop_
_entity_poly.entity_id
_entity_poly.type
_entity_poly.pdbx_seq_one_letter_code
_entity_poly.pdbx_strand_id
1 'polypeptide(L)'
;MTEHGGGSGMRWTAWLIVCLMLVLGGIGCNASLPEPESPAAQLYTQRCSGCHRLYAPTLLTAEMWQFMVARMEVEFQRRGLRPLPADDKQTILDYLQKHSNNSQ
;
A
#
# COMPACT_ATOMS: atom_id res chain seq x y z
N MET A 1 9.44 51.15 35.27
CA MET A 1 8.17 50.44 35.04
C MET A 1 8.28 49.68 33.76
N THR A 2 8.58 48.41 33.88
CA THR A 2 8.79 47.53 32.73
C THR A 2 7.50 46.74 32.51
N GLU A 3 6.81 47.04 31.46
CA GLU A 3 5.70 46.24 31.01
C GLU A 3 6.22 44.96 30.33
N HIS A 4 6.16 43.88 31.05
CA HIS A 4 6.37 42.54 30.48
C HIS A 4 5.02 41.88 30.25
N GLY A 5 4.24 42.50 29.41
CA GLY A 5 3.00 41.93 28.95
C GLY A 5 3.07 41.67 27.45
N GLY A 6 3.13 40.45 27.02
CA GLY A 6 2.83 40.14 25.64
C GLY A 6 3.65 39.08 24.92
N GLY A 7 4.51 38.31 25.60
CA GLY A 7 5.35 37.33 24.91
C GLY A 7 4.86 35.87 24.94
N SER A 8 3.98 35.53 25.87
CA SER A 8 3.63 34.11 26.05
C SER A 8 2.51 33.61 25.12
N GLY A 9 1.52 34.45 24.87
CA GLY A 9 0.37 34.04 24.03
C GLY A 9 0.72 33.76 22.56
N MET A 10 1.61 34.59 22.00
CA MET A 10 2.02 34.45 20.59
C MET A 10 2.93 33.25 20.37
N ARG A 11 3.69 32.85 21.37
CA ARG A 11 4.54 31.64 21.31
C ARG A 11 3.68 30.39 21.38
N TRP A 12 2.66 30.35 22.19
CA TRP A 12 1.75 29.23 22.32
C TRP A 12 0.91 29.03 21.07
N THR A 13 0.42 30.10 20.47
CA THR A 13 -0.31 30.02 19.20
C THR A 13 0.57 29.57 18.06
N ALA A 14 1.83 30.01 18.01
CA ALA A 14 2.78 29.52 17.02
C ALA A 14 3.05 28.01 17.17
N TRP A 15 3.22 27.51 18.40
CA TRP A 15 3.38 26.08 18.67
C TRP A 15 2.15 25.26 18.28
N LEU A 16 0.95 25.75 18.55
CA LEU A 16 -0.30 25.10 18.16
C LEU A 16 -0.45 25.03 16.65
N ILE A 17 -0.08 26.08 15.93
CA ILE A 17 -0.11 26.09 14.46
C ILE A 17 0.89 25.10 13.89
N VAL A 18 2.11 25.05 14.43
CA VAL A 18 3.14 24.08 14.00
C VAL A 18 2.70 22.65 14.27
N CYS A 19 2.12 22.36 15.44
CA CYS A 19 1.58 21.04 15.75
C CYS A 19 0.43 20.66 14.83
N LEU A 20 -0.47 21.61 14.52
CA LEU A 20 -1.58 21.38 13.61
C LEU A 20 -1.08 21.10 12.17
N MET A 21 -0.08 21.83 11.72
CA MET A 21 0.55 21.60 10.41
C MET A 21 1.25 20.24 10.32
N LEU A 22 1.89 19.79 11.41
CA LEU A 22 2.51 18.48 11.48
C LEU A 22 1.49 17.33 11.45
N VAL A 23 0.32 17.52 12.08
CA VAL A 23 -0.76 16.53 12.05
C VAL A 23 -1.43 16.46 10.68
N LEU A 24 -1.61 17.59 10.01
CA LEU A 24 -2.20 17.66 8.67
C LEU A 24 -1.21 17.23 7.56
N GLY A 25 0.10 17.38 7.79
CA GLY A 25 1.16 16.95 6.85
C GLY A 25 1.45 15.45 6.88
N GLY A 26 0.86 14.72 7.81
CA GLY A 26 1.03 13.27 7.96
C GLY A 26 0.19 12.41 6.99
N ILE A 27 -0.28 12.95 5.86
CA ILE A 27 -0.84 12.13 4.79
C ILE A 27 0.34 11.41 4.13
N GLY A 28 0.80 10.34 4.77
CA GLY A 28 1.78 9.44 4.19
C GLY A 28 1.26 8.96 2.84
N CYS A 29 2.13 8.98 1.82
CA CYS A 29 1.90 8.33 0.55
C CYS A 29 1.82 6.80 0.78
N ASN A 30 0.72 6.32 1.33
CA ASN A 30 0.31 4.95 1.17
C ASN A 30 -0.21 4.86 -0.26
N ALA A 31 0.60 4.29 -1.15
CA ALA A 31 0.10 3.84 -2.43
C ALA A 31 -0.99 2.80 -2.14
N SER A 32 -2.23 3.26 -2.08
CA SER A 32 -3.38 2.38 -1.89
C SER A 32 -3.52 1.51 -3.14
N LEU A 33 -3.84 0.24 -2.94
CA LEU A 33 -4.18 -0.65 -4.05
C LEU A 33 -5.38 -0.09 -4.83
N PRO A 34 -5.43 -0.28 -6.15
CA PRO A 34 -6.63 0.02 -6.91
C PRO A 34 -7.83 -0.76 -6.35
N GLU A 35 -8.98 -0.13 -6.28
CA GLU A 35 -10.22 -0.76 -5.79
C GLU A 35 -10.01 -1.55 -4.48
N PRO A 36 -9.48 -0.93 -3.40
CA PRO A 36 -9.01 -1.64 -2.20
C PRO A 36 -10.11 -2.43 -1.49
N GLU A 37 -11.37 -2.02 -1.65
CA GLU A 37 -12.55 -2.67 -1.07
C GLU A 37 -13.07 -3.84 -1.92
N SER A 38 -12.51 -4.06 -3.11
CA SER A 38 -12.92 -5.18 -3.95
C SER A 38 -12.49 -6.52 -3.35
N PRO A 39 -13.30 -7.59 -3.52
CA PRO A 39 -12.92 -8.92 -3.06
C PRO A 39 -11.56 -9.39 -3.61
N ALA A 40 -11.24 -9.02 -4.85
CA ALA A 40 -9.99 -9.38 -5.48
C ALA A 40 -8.78 -8.67 -4.86
N ALA A 41 -8.89 -7.37 -4.54
CA ALA A 41 -7.83 -6.63 -3.85
C ALA A 41 -7.61 -7.19 -2.44
N GLN A 42 -8.68 -7.52 -1.72
CA GLN A 42 -8.60 -8.13 -0.39
C GLN A 42 -7.96 -9.51 -0.45
N LEU A 43 -8.32 -10.32 -1.43
CA LEU A 43 -7.71 -11.64 -1.64
C LEU A 43 -6.22 -11.54 -1.95
N TYR A 44 -5.83 -10.62 -2.83
CA TYR A 44 -4.43 -10.33 -3.11
C TYR A 44 -3.67 -9.94 -1.83
N THR A 45 -4.25 -9.06 -1.03
CA THR A 45 -3.67 -8.65 0.26
C THR A 45 -3.50 -9.85 1.20
N GLN A 46 -4.54 -10.65 1.37
CA GLN A 46 -4.50 -11.81 2.28
C GLN A 46 -3.46 -12.84 1.88
N ARG A 47 -3.36 -13.14 0.59
CA ARG A 47 -2.49 -14.22 0.09
C ARG A 47 -1.04 -13.81 -0.10
N CYS A 48 -0.79 -12.53 -0.39
CA CYS A 48 0.52 -12.08 -0.85
C CYS A 48 1.27 -11.15 0.13
N SER A 49 0.66 -10.71 1.24
CA SER A 49 1.32 -9.81 2.20
C SER A 49 2.14 -10.52 3.29
N GLY A 50 2.11 -11.84 3.35
CA GLY A 50 2.68 -12.60 4.47
C GLY A 50 4.21 -12.66 4.51
N CYS A 51 4.91 -12.47 3.38
CA CYS A 51 6.35 -12.61 3.29
C CYS A 51 7.08 -11.28 3.05
N HIS A 52 6.47 -10.37 2.33
CA HIS A 52 6.98 -9.03 2.03
C HIS A 52 5.81 -8.09 1.77
N ARG A 53 6.08 -6.80 1.69
CA ARG A 53 5.05 -5.83 1.37
C ARG A 53 4.51 -6.06 -0.04
N LEU A 54 3.24 -5.75 -0.25
CA LEU A 54 2.60 -5.85 -1.54
C LEU A 54 3.20 -4.89 -2.57
N TYR A 55 3.30 -5.35 -3.79
CA TYR A 55 3.63 -4.51 -4.93
C TYR A 55 2.35 -3.92 -5.54
N ALA A 56 2.45 -2.66 -5.97
CA ALA A 56 1.37 -2.05 -6.72
C ALA A 56 1.18 -2.78 -8.07
N PRO A 57 -0.05 -3.06 -8.50
CA PRO A 57 -0.30 -3.72 -9.79
C PRO A 57 0.30 -2.99 -10.99
N THR A 58 0.39 -1.66 -10.93
CA THR A 58 0.99 -0.82 -11.97
C THR A 58 2.51 -0.98 -12.13
N LEU A 59 3.16 -1.70 -11.21
CA LEU A 59 4.60 -1.90 -11.24
C LEU A 59 5.05 -2.78 -12.42
N LEU A 60 4.21 -3.71 -12.84
CA LEU A 60 4.51 -4.67 -13.89
C LEU A 60 3.46 -4.62 -15.00
N THR A 61 3.81 -5.15 -16.17
CA THR A 61 2.85 -5.38 -17.26
C THR A 61 1.99 -6.60 -16.96
N ALA A 62 0.87 -6.73 -17.68
CA ALA A 62 -0.02 -7.89 -17.53
C ALA A 62 0.71 -9.22 -17.75
N GLU A 63 1.59 -9.28 -18.74
CA GLU A 63 2.39 -10.48 -19.02
C GLU A 63 3.39 -10.78 -17.90
N MET A 64 4.08 -9.77 -17.39
CA MET A 64 5.04 -9.94 -16.30
C MET A 64 4.37 -10.46 -15.02
N TRP A 65 3.11 -10.09 -14.76
CA TRP A 65 2.38 -10.60 -13.62
C TRP A 65 2.14 -12.11 -13.69
N GLN A 66 1.94 -12.69 -14.87
CA GLN A 66 1.83 -14.14 -15.02
C GLN A 66 3.09 -14.87 -14.53
N PHE A 67 4.26 -14.38 -14.95
CA PHE A 67 5.54 -14.94 -14.52
C PHE A 67 5.78 -14.72 -13.02
N MET A 68 5.41 -13.56 -12.50
CA MET A 68 5.60 -13.26 -11.09
C MET A 68 4.73 -14.13 -10.19
N VAL A 69 3.47 -14.33 -10.53
CA VAL A 69 2.57 -15.21 -9.76
C VAL A 69 3.06 -16.67 -9.82
N ALA A 70 3.48 -17.15 -10.98
CA ALA A 70 4.05 -18.49 -11.12
C ALA A 70 5.32 -18.66 -10.26
N ARG A 71 6.19 -17.65 -10.23
CA ARG A 71 7.38 -17.65 -9.38
C ARG A 71 7.03 -17.68 -7.89
N MET A 72 5.99 -16.95 -7.46
CA MET A 72 5.54 -16.99 -6.06
C MET A 72 4.99 -18.36 -5.67
N GLU A 73 4.34 -19.07 -6.56
CA GLU A 73 3.91 -20.47 -6.28
C GLU A 73 5.11 -21.39 -6.01
N VAL A 74 6.18 -21.25 -6.77
CA VAL A 74 7.43 -21.99 -6.51
C VAL A 74 8.00 -21.65 -5.14
N GLU A 75 7.99 -20.38 -4.74
CA GLU A 75 8.44 -19.98 -3.40
C GLU A 75 7.53 -20.52 -2.29
N PHE A 76 6.23 -20.61 -2.51
CA PHE A 76 5.31 -21.24 -1.55
C PHE A 76 5.68 -22.71 -1.33
N GLN A 77 5.93 -23.45 -2.40
CA GLN A 77 6.37 -24.85 -2.31
C GLN A 77 7.69 -24.99 -1.56
N ARG A 78 8.67 -24.14 -1.88
CA ARG A 78 9.99 -24.13 -1.21
C ARG A 78 9.91 -23.90 0.28
N ARG A 79 8.93 -23.10 0.71
CA ARG A 79 8.69 -22.76 2.13
C ARG A 79 7.71 -23.70 2.83
N GLY A 80 7.24 -24.74 2.15
CA GLY A 80 6.24 -25.66 2.69
C GLY A 80 4.88 -25.03 2.95
N LEU A 81 4.57 -23.90 2.29
CA LEU A 81 3.28 -23.25 2.36
C LEU A 81 2.28 -23.93 1.44
N ARG A 82 1.01 -23.81 1.78
CA ARG A 82 -0.06 -24.33 0.92
C ARG A 82 -0.06 -23.62 -0.44
N PRO A 83 -0.21 -24.36 -1.55
CA PRO A 83 -0.43 -23.74 -2.84
C PRO A 83 -1.68 -22.86 -2.84
N LEU A 84 -1.69 -21.85 -3.70
CA LEU A 84 -2.91 -21.09 -3.94
C LEU A 84 -3.98 -21.99 -4.56
N PRO A 85 -5.23 -21.98 -4.08
CA PRO A 85 -6.34 -22.56 -4.82
C PRO A 85 -6.42 -21.98 -6.23
N ALA A 86 -6.81 -22.77 -7.20
CA ALA A 86 -6.84 -22.35 -8.61
C ALA A 86 -7.73 -21.11 -8.83
N ASP A 87 -8.87 -21.04 -8.16
CA ASP A 87 -9.79 -19.91 -8.24
C ASP A 87 -9.19 -18.64 -7.63
N ASP A 88 -8.53 -18.76 -6.48
CA ASP A 88 -7.83 -17.63 -5.85
C ASP A 88 -6.72 -17.10 -6.75
N LYS A 89 -5.93 -17.99 -7.33
CA LYS A 89 -4.85 -17.64 -8.27
C LYS A 89 -5.41 -16.86 -9.47
N GLN A 90 -6.47 -17.36 -10.07
CA GLN A 90 -7.09 -16.71 -11.22
C GLN A 90 -7.65 -15.33 -10.86
N THR A 91 -8.35 -15.23 -9.74
CA THR A 91 -8.89 -13.95 -9.24
C THR A 91 -7.78 -12.92 -8.99
N ILE A 92 -6.69 -13.34 -8.36
CA ILE A 92 -5.53 -12.47 -8.11
C ILE A 92 -4.89 -12.04 -9.43
N LEU A 93 -4.69 -12.97 -10.34
CA LEU A 93 -4.05 -12.69 -11.63
C LEU A 93 -4.89 -11.73 -12.47
N ASP A 94 -6.19 -11.93 -12.55
CA ASP A 94 -7.11 -11.04 -13.27
C ASP A 94 -7.09 -9.62 -12.69
N TYR A 95 -7.08 -9.51 -11.35
CA TYR A 95 -6.97 -8.23 -10.67
C TYR A 95 -5.65 -7.52 -10.99
N LEU A 96 -4.52 -8.22 -10.89
CA LEU A 96 -3.21 -7.66 -11.18
C LEU A 96 -3.08 -7.22 -12.64
N GLN A 97 -3.58 -8.02 -13.56
CA GLN A 97 -3.55 -7.72 -14.99
C GLN A 97 -4.47 -6.54 -15.36
N LYS A 98 -5.67 -6.49 -14.78
CA LYS A 98 -6.60 -5.38 -14.97
C LYS A 98 -5.99 -4.03 -14.59
N HIS A 99 -5.21 -4.00 -13.53
CA HIS A 99 -4.60 -2.80 -12.97
C HIS A 99 -3.11 -2.65 -13.29
N SER A 100 -2.60 -3.48 -14.19
CA SER A 100 -1.20 -3.47 -14.59
C SER A 100 -0.82 -2.23 -15.40
N ASN A 101 0.48 -2.02 -15.55
CA ASN A 101 1.01 -1.01 -16.45
C ASN A 101 0.87 -1.50 -17.90
N ASN A 102 -0.07 -0.92 -18.64
CA ASN A 102 -0.29 -1.22 -20.06
C ASN A 102 0.56 -0.36 -21.00
N SER A 103 1.49 0.42 -20.48
CA SER A 103 2.41 1.16 -21.34
C SER A 103 3.38 0.19 -22.03
N GLN A 104 3.09 -0.07 -23.25
CA GLN A 104 4.02 -0.68 -24.19
C GLN A 104 5.02 0.35 -24.66
#